data_bc49aef9d6d93374af3c6dfa146251cc
#
_entry.id   bc49aef9d6d93374af3c6dfa146251cc
#
_cell.length_a   1.000
_cell.length_b   1.000
_cell.length_c   1.000
_cell.angle_alpha   90.00
_cell.angle_beta   90.00
_cell.angle_gamma   90.00
#
_symmetry.space_group_name_H-M   'P 1'
#
loop_
_entity.id
_entity.type
_entity.pdbx_description
1 polymer ?
#
loop_
_entity_poly.entity_id
_entity_poly.type
_entity_poly.pdbx_seq_one_letter_code
_entity_poly.pdbx_strand_id
1 'polypeptide(L)'
;MVDRLFDGKTQLTRALQPLLLAAEESLHLDENKRRQTIVRVDAGGGSLDDVNWLLARSYLVHCKDDSGQQAKRLAKSVQDWYVDPHQPERQFGWVTETTQAYVRPVKRIAVRCRQQDGQFAYGVLISALSAQHVLALTGQPLWLLDDPAAVLLAYVRFYDQRGGGVETSFKGDKPGLGIGKRNKKRFAAQQMIMLLGSLAHNVILWARRWLASPALQQYGMVRDVFHLSGFLLTDALGQVVQIVLNQAAPLAPALVDPLCALLARTHVAVNLGQT
;
A
#
# COMPACT_ATOMS: atom_id res chain seq x y z
N MET A 1 7.74 -9.07 7.42
CA MET A 1 7.52 -8.82 5.97
C MET A 1 7.80 -10.12 5.24
N VAL A 2 6.98 -10.46 4.27
CA VAL A 2 7.17 -11.66 3.45
C VAL A 2 7.46 -11.21 2.03
N ASP A 3 8.65 -11.51 1.55
CA ASP A 3 9.08 -11.22 0.18
C ASP A 3 9.52 -12.51 -0.49
N ARG A 4 8.96 -12.79 -1.65
CA ARG A 4 9.38 -13.90 -2.50
C ARG A 4 9.63 -13.41 -3.91
N LEU A 5 10.70 -13.89 -4.50
CA LEU A 5 10.99 -13.69 -5.90
C LEU A 5 10.42 -14.85 -6.72
N PHE A 6 9.72 -14.51 -7.78
CA PHE A 6 9.16 -15.47 -8.73
C PHE A 6 9.79 -15.25 -10.11
N ASP A 7 9.64 -16.22 -10.99
CA ASP A 7 9.97 -16.04 -12.40
C ASP A 7 9.19 -14.85 -12.98
N GLY A 8 9.81 -14.05 -13.84
CA GLY A 8 9.24 -12.82 -14.41
C GLY A 8 7.95 -13.01 -15.22
N LYS A 9 7.58 -14.26 -15.53
CA LYS A 9 6.31 -14.63 -16.17
C LYS A 9 5.25 -15.14 -15.20
N THR A 10 5.56 -15.23 -13.89
CA THR A 10 4.61 -15.71 -12.89
C THR A 10 3.48 -14.70 -12.69
N GLN A 11 2.27 -15.12 -12.95
CA GLN A 11 1.07 -14.35 -12.67
C GLN A 11 0.76 -14.32 -11.17
N LEU A 12 0.09 -13.28 -10.71
CA LEU A 12 -0.28 -13.12 -9.29
C LEU A 12 -1.12 -14.28 -8.77
N THR A 13 -2.01 -14.85 -9.58
CA THR A 13 -2.81 -16.04 -9.24
C THR A 13 -1.98 -17.22 -8.75
N ARG A 14 -0.77 -17.41 -9.28
CA ARG A 14 0.15 -18.48 -8.82
C ARG A 14 0.94 -18.07 -7.57
N ALA A 15 1.12 -16.80 -7.34
CA ALA A 15 1.94 -16.26 -6.25
C ALA A 15 1.11 -15.93 -4.99
N LEU A 16 -0.18 -15.62 -5.15
CA LEU A 16 -1.06 -15.10 -4.10
C LEU A 16 -1.15 -16.05 -2.90
N GLN A 17 -1.52 -17.29 -3.13
CA GLN A 17 -1.71 -18.27 -2.05
C GLN A 17 -0.40 -18.54 -1.28
N PRO A 18 0.74 -18.86 -1.94
CA PRO A 18 2.01 -19.06 -1.23
C PRO A 18 2.48 -17.83 -0.43
N LEU A 19 2.22 -16.61 -0.93
CA LEU A 19 2.58 -15.37 -0.22
C LEU A 19 1.72 -15.17 1.01
N LEU A 20 0.40 -15.41 0.90
CA LEU A 20 -0.51 -15.25 2.02
C LEU A 20 -0.29 -16.32 3.11
N LEU A 21 -0.03 -17.57 2.73
CA LEU A 21 0.32 -18.61 3.70
C LEU A 21 1.60 -18.26 4.47
N ALA A 22 2.62 -17.75 3.78
CA ALA A 22 3.83 -17.30 4.44
C ALA A 22 3.60 -16.05 5.33
N ALA A 23 2.65 -15.17 4.95
CA ALA A 23 2.26 -14.04 5.78
C ALA A 23 1.47 -14.49 7.01
N GLU A 24 0.57 -15.48 6.88
CA GLU A 24 -0.15 -16.09 8.00
C GLU A 24 0.81 -16.65 9.04
N GLU A 25 1.82 -17.39 8.61
CA GLU A 25 2.86 -17.94 9.47
C GLU A 25 3.65 -16.83 10.16
N SER A 26 4.17 -15.86 9.40
CA SER A 26 5.01 -14.77 9.91
C SER A 26 4.29 -13.83 10.87
N LEU A 27 2.99 -13.64 10.70
CA LEU A 27 2.17 -12.73 11.50
C LEU A 27 1.30 -13.47 12.53
N HIS A 28 1.42 -14.80 12.59
CA HIS A 28 0.60 -15.67 13.44
C HIS A 28 -0.90 -15.37 13.29
N LEU A 29 -1.37 -15.32 12.01
CA LEU A 29 -2.77 -15.04 11.69
C LEU A 29 -3.63 -16.29 11.88
N ASP A 30 -4.21 -16.44 13.07
CA ASP A 30 -5.30 -17.37 13.31
C ASP A 30 -6.59 -16.96 12.58
N GLU A 31 -7.65 -17.75 12.68
CA GLU A 31 -8.91 -17.47 12.01
C GLU A 31 -9.54 -16.16 12.48
N ASN A 32 -9.45 -15.81 13.77
CA ASN A 32 -10.03 -14.58 14.30
C ASN A 32 -9.31 -13.35 13.74
N LYS A 33 -7.98 -13.39 13.63
CA LYS A 33 -7.19 -12.32 13.01
C LYS A 33 -7.48 -12.23 11.52
N ARG A 34 -7.63 -13.36 10.78
CA ARG A 34 -7.98 -13.34 9.35
C ARG A 34 -9.33 -12.69 9.10
N ARG A 35 -10.33 -12.93 9.98
CA ARG A 35 -11.66 -12.26 9.91
C ARG A 35 -11.59 -10.73 10.01
N GLN A 36 -10.50 -10.19 10.53
CA GLN A 36 -10.25 -8.76 10.66
C GLN A 36 -9.19 -8.26 9.64
N THR A 37 -8.61 -9.17 8.86
CA THR A 37 -7.56 -8.84 7.89
C THR A 37 -8.18 -8.60 6.52
N ILE A 38 -7.86 -7.44 5.94
CA ILE A 38 -8.33 -7.06 4.61
C ILE A 38 -7.24 -7.41 3.59
N VAL A 39 -7.58 -8.23 2.61
CA VAL A 39 -6.75 -8.51 1.46
C VAL A 39 -7.20 -7.64 0.28
N ARG A 40 -6.33 -6.72 -0.14
CA ARG A 40 -6.57 -5.86 -1.30
C ARG A 40 -5.60 -6.23 -2.41
N VAL A 41 -6.15 -6.64 -3.56
CA VAL A 41 -5.38 -6.98 -4.75
C VAL A 41 -5.95 -6.28 -5.98
N ASP A 42 -5.13 -6.19 -7.03
CA ASP A 42 -5.61 -5.72 -8.34
C ASP A 42 -6.31 -6.85 -9.12
N ALA A 43 -6.59 -6.58 -10.38
CA ALA A 43 -7.26 -7.55 -11.26
C ALA A 43 -6.47 -8.87 -11.39
N GLY A 44 -5.15 -8.85 -11.23
CA GLY A 44 -4.32 -10.06 -11.29
C GLY A 44 -4.59 -11.10 -10.20
N GLY A 45 -5.24 -10.70 -9.10
CA GLY A 45 -5.64 -11.60 -8.00
C GLY A 45 -7.15 -11.62 -7.76
N GLY A 46 -7.94 -11.15 -8.73
CA GLY A 46 -9.41 -11.07 -8.64
C GLY A 46 -10.15 -12.20 -9.34
N SER A 47 -9.49 -13.31 -9.65
CA SER A 47 -10.16 -14.50 -10.21
C SER A 47 -11.16 -15.07 -9.21
N LEU A 48 -12.21 -15.76 -9.72
CA LEU A 48 -13.21 -16.38 -8.85
C LEU A 48 -12.58 -17.36 -7.86
N ASP A 49 -11.60 -18.14 -8.32
CA ASP A 49 -10.92 -19.15 -7.51
C ASP A 49 -10.09 -18.50 -6.39
N ASP A 50 -9.34 -17.43 -6.70
CA ASP A 50 -8.56 -16.70 -5.71
C ASP A 50 -9.46 -16.02 -4.67
N VAL A 51 -10.54 -15.38 -5.12
CA VAL A 51 -11.52 -14.74 -4.23
C VAL A 51 -12.18 -15.80 -3.33
N ASN A 52 -12.61 -16.93 -3.87
CA ASN A 52 -13.21 -18.00 -3.10
C ASN A 52 -12.22 -18.62 -2.10
N TRP A 53 -10.96 -18.80 -2.48
CA TRP A 53 -9.92 -19.29 -1.58
C TRP A 53 -9.72 -18.33 -0.39
N LEU A 54 -9.68 -17.02 -0.64
CA LEU A 54 -9.57 -15.99 0.40
C LEU A 54 -10.80 -15.98 1.32
N LEU A 55 -12.00 -16.04 0.74
CA LEU A 55 -13.26 -16.06 1.49
C LEU A 55 -13.38 -17.31 2.36
N ALA A 56 -13.00 -18.49 1.84
CA ALA A 56 -12.98 -19.73 2.59
C ALA A 56 -12.03 -19.70 3.79
N ARG A 57 -10.95 -18.93 3.71
CA ARG A 57 -10.01 -18.70 4.81
C ARG A 57 -10.42 -17.56 5.75
N SER A 58 -11.61 -17.05 5.61
CA SER A 58 -12.19 -15.99 6.47
C SER A 58 -11.62 -14.59 6.27
N TYR A 59 -10.87 -14.32 5.19
CA TYR A 59 -10.40 -12.97 4.89
C TYR A 59 -11.53 -12.04 4.47
N LEU A 60 -11.34 -10.75 4.73
CA LEU A 60 -12.11 -9.66 4.12
C LEU A 60 -11.42 -9.29 2.80
N VAL A 61 -12.11 -9.54 1.68
CA VAL A 61 -11.57 -9.31 0.35
C VAL A 61 -12.06 -7.99 -0.20
N HIS A 62 -11.15 -7.25 -0.85
CA HIS A 62 -11.51 -6.07 -1.65
C HIS A 62 -10.58 -6.00 -2.88
N CYS A 63 -11.07 -6.38 -4.04
CA CYS A 63 -10.28 -6.53 -5.25
C CYS A 63 -11.06 -6.09 -6.50
N LYS A 64 -10.36 -6.02 -7.63
CA LYS A 64 -10.96 -5.86 -8.95
C LYS A 64 -11.08 -7.23 -9.62
N ASP A 65 -12.21 -7.48 -10.26
CA ASP A 65 -12.43 -8.67 -11.11
C ASP A 65 -11.37 -8.72 -12.23
N ASP A 66 -10.87 -9.90 -12.53
CA ASP A 66 -9.82 -10.13 -13.53
C ASP A 66 -10.32 -10.03 -14.98
N SER A 67 -11.65 -10.18 -15.21
CA SER A 67 -12.26 -10.26 -16.53
C SER A 67 -12.94 -8.95 -16.96
N GLY A 68 -12.32 -8.24 -17.91
CA GLY A 68 -12.94 -7.07 -18.54
C GLY A 68 -14.21 -7.37 -19.34
N GLN A 69 -14.32 -8.55 -19.94
CA GLN A 69 -15.54 -8.97 -20.66
C GLN A 69 -16.69 -9.22 -19.68
N GLN A 70 -16.41 -9.89 -18.58
CA GLN A 70 -17.37 -10.11 -17.51
C GLN A 70 -17.80 -8.78 -16.87
N ALA A 71 -16.87 -7.86 -16.62
CA ALA A 71 -17.18 -6.53 -16.11
C ALA A 71 -18.15 -5.78 -17.01
N LYS A 72 -17.94 -5.83 -18.34
CA LYS A 72 -18.86 -5.23 -19.31
C LYS A 72 -20.25 -5.89 -19.29
N ARG A 73 -20.32 -7.20 -19.10
CA ARG A 73 -21.58 -7.94 -18.99
C ARG A 73 -22.33 -7.55 -17.70
N LEU A 74 -21.64 -7.59 -16.56
CA LEU A 74 -22.20 -7.28 -15.25
C LEU A 74 -22.66 -5.82 -15.15
N ALA A 75 -21.96 -4.90 -15.80
CA ALA A 75 -22.35 -3.49 -15.85
C ALA A 75 -23.74 -3.24 -16.49
N LYS A 76 -24.25 -4.18 -17.33
CA LYS A 76 -25.61 -4.10 -17.89
C LYS A 76 -26.70 -4.28 -16.83
N SER A 77 -26.40 -4.91 -15.71
CA SER A 77 -27.35 -5.10 -14.61
C SER A 77 -27.43 -3.92 -13.66
N VAL A 78 -26.59 -2.90 -13.83
CA VAL A 78 -26.62 -1.69 -13.01
C VAL A 78 -27.81 -0.83 -13.41
N GLN A 79 -28.66 -0.52 -12.45
CA GLN A 79 -29.85 0.34 -12.66
C GLN A 79 -29.46 1.81 -12.53
N ASP A 80 -28.77 2.17 -11.44
CA ASP A 80 -28.40 3.55 -11.14
C ASP A 80 -26.88 3.74 -11.25
N TRP A 81 -26.47 4.72 -12.05
CA TRP A 81 -25.09 5.13 -12.21
C TRP A 81 -24.84 6.47 -11.53
N TYR A 82 -23.95 6.50 -10.56
CA TYR A 82 -23.53 7.71 -9.86
C TYR A 82 -22.21 8.21 -10.42
N VAL A 83 -22.11 9.53 -10.64
CA VAL A 83 -20.90 10.19 -11.13
C VAL A 83 -19.93 10.38 -9.98
N ASP A 84 -18.65 10.13 -10.22
CA ASP A 84 -17.60 10.44 -9.27
C ASP A 84 -17.39 11.97 -9.18
N PRO A 85 -17.56 12.60 -8.01
CA PRO A 85 -17.42 14.05 -7.90
C PRO A 85 -15.98 14.56 -8.13
N HIS A 86 -14.98 13.68 -8.09
CA HIS A 86 -13.57 14.04 -8.32
C HIS A 86 -13.06 13.64 -9.71
N GLN A 87 -13.80 12.76 -10.41
CA GLN A 87 -13.46 12.27 -11.76
C GLN A 87 -14.74 12.15 -12.57
N PRO A 88 -15.21 13.23 -13.20
CA PRO A 88 -16.51 13.27 -13.90
C PRO A 88 -16.67 12.22 -15.00
N GLU A 89 -15.56 11.74 -15.57
CA GLU A 89 -15.56 10.66 -16.57
C GLU A 89 -15.85 9.29 -15.96
N ARG A 90 -15.74 9.15 -14.62
CA ARG A 90 -15.94 7.90 -13.88
C ARG A 90 -17.33 7.85 -13.29
N GLN A 91 -17.97 6.69 -13.46
CA GLN A 91 -19.27 6.40 -12.86
C GLN A 91 -19.23 5.02 -12.20
N PHE A 92 -20.06 4.81 -11.18
CA PHE A 92 -20.14 3.55 -10.46
C PHE A 92 -21.59 3.24 -10.07
N GLY A 93 -21.88 1.95 -9.89
CA GLY A 93 -23.20 1.48 -9.51
C GLY A 93 -23.18 0.05 -9.01
N TRP A 94 -24.25 -0.34 -8.30
CA TRP A 94 -24.39 -1.70 -7.79
C TRP A 94 -24.69 -2.69 -8.90
N VAL A 95 -23.93 -3.79 -8.94
CA VAL A 95 -24.25 -4.95 -9.79
C VAL A 95 -25.36 -5.74 -9.13
N THR A 96 -26.48 -5.90 -9.82
CA THR A 96 -27.66 -6.64 -9.29
C THR A 96 -27.67 -8.11 -9.76
N GLU A 97 -26.92 -8.47 -10.79
CA GLU A 97 -26.80 -9.83 -11.30
C GLU A 97 -26.02 -10.74 -10.33
N THR A 98 -26.53 -11.95 -10.07
CA THR A 98 -26.02 -12.87 -9.03
C THR A 98 -25.40 -14.16 -9.58
N THR A 99 -24.89 -14.15 -10.80
CA THR A 99 -24.49 -15.37 -11.54
C THR A 99 -23.21 -16.06 -11.06
N GLN A 100 -22.46 -15.48 -10.12
CA GLN A 100 -21.22 -16.08 -9.63
C GLN A 100 -21.41 -16.75 -8.27
N ALA A 101 -20.90 -17.97 -8.15
CA ALA A 101 -20.94 -18.75 -6.91
C ALA A 101 -19.76 -18.38 -5.99
N TYR A 102 -19.91 -17.35 -5.20
CA TYR A 102 -18.98 -17.07 -4.10
C TYR A 102 -19.34 -17.90 -2.86
N VAL A 103 -18.31 -18.44 -2.19
CA VAL A 103 -18.50 -19.26 -0.95
C VAL A 103 -19.01 -18.44 0.24
N ARG A 104 -18.94 -17.10 0.16
CA ARG A 104 -19.53 -16.17 1.13
C ARG A 104 -20.10 -14.96 0.39
N PRO A 105 -21.10 -14.26 0.98
CA PRO A 105 -21.67 -13.08 0.35
C PRO A 105 -20.63 -12.00 0.07
N VAL A 106 -20.64 -11.46 -1.14
CA VAL A 106 -19.83 -10.32 -1.56
C VAL A 106 -20.70 -9.25 -2.21
N LYS A 107 -20.27 -8.02 -2.13
CA LYS A 107 -20.81 -6.89 -2.88
C LYS A 107 -20.03 -6.71 -4.15
N ARG A 108 -20.71 -6.37 -5.24
CA ARG A 108 -20.07 -6.07 -6.52
C ARG A 108 -20.47 -4.69 -6.98
N ILE A 109 -19.48 -3.89 -7.31
CA ILE A 109 -19.61 -2.51 -7.74
C ILE A 109 -19.04 -2.42 -9.16
N ALA A 110 -19.89 -2.13 -10.14
CA ALA A 110 -19.42 -1.79 -11.48
C ALA A 110 -18.87 -0.37 -11.48
N VAL A 111 -17.75 -0.22 -12.13
CA VAL A 111 -17.12 1.08 -12.41
C VAL A 111 -16.96 1.21 -13.91
N ARG A 112 -17.37 2.33 -14.48
CA ARG A 112 -17.09 2.67 -15.88
C ARG A 112 -16.40 4.02 -15.98
N CYS A 113 -15.45 4.11 -16.90
CA CYS A 113 -14.72 5.35 -17.16
C CYS A 113 -14.78 5.68 -18.64
N ARG A 114 -15.20 6.90 -18.97
CA ARG A 114 -15.27 7.38 -20.36
C ARG A 114 -13.87 7.61 -20.88
N GLN A 115 -13.55 6.99 -22.01
CA GLN A 115 -12.27 7.11 -22.67
C GLN A 115 -12.28 8.30 -23.65
N GLN A 116 -11.11 8.66 -24.17
CA GLN A 116 -10.97 9.77 -25.14
C GLN A 116 -11.76 9.55 -26.43
N ASP A 117 -11.97 8.30 -26.84
CA ASP A 117 -12.79 7.91 -28.00
C ASP A 117 -14.30 7.94 -27.71
N GLY A 118 -14.71 8.37 -26.50
CA GLY A 118 -16.10 8.42 -26.06
C GLY A 118 -16.67 7.10 -25.60
N GLN A 119 -15.97 5.99 -25.75
CA GLN A 119 -16.42 4.68 -25.26
C GLN A 119 -16.17 4.54 -23.76
N PHE A 120 -16.84 3.56 -23.13
CA PHE A 120 -16.62 3.23 -21.72
C PHE A 120 -15.72 2.01 -21.54
N ALA A 121 -14.67 2.17 -20.76
CA ALA A 121 -13.96 1.06 -20.14
C ALA A 121 -14.69 0.63 -18.86
N TYR A 122 -14.77 -0.69 -18.62
CA TYR A 122 -15.52 -1.26 -17.52
C TYR A 122 -14.61 -2.05 -16.57
N GLY A 123 -14.92 -1.99 -15.29
CA GLY A 123 -14.34 -2.82 -14.25
C GLY A 123 -15.41 -3.16 -13.21
N VAL A 124 -15.20 -4.23 -12.45
CA VAL A 124 -16.03 -4.59 -11.31
C VAL A 124 -15.14 -4.73 -10.09
N LEU A 125 -15.52 -4.11 -8.99
CA LEU A 125 -14.94 -4.33 -7.69
C LEU A 125 -15.75 -5.40 -6.97
N ILE A 126 -15.04 -6.31 -6.32
CA ILE A 126 -15.58 -7.38 -5.47
C ILE A 126 -15.19 -7.06 -4.04
N SER A 127 -16.16 -7.03 -3.13
CA SER A 127 -15.89 -6.67 -1.74
C SER A 127 -16.69 -7.53 -0.75
N ALA A 128 -15.99 -8.10 0.23
CA ALA A 128 -16.59 -8.73 1.40
C ALA A 128 -16.77 -7.76 2.58
N LEU A 129 -16.39 -6.50 2.41
CA LEU A 129 -16.53 -5.45 3.43
C LEU A 129 -17.97 -4.99 3.54
N SER A 130 -18.42 -4.65 4.75
CA SER A 130 -19.70 -3.95 4.96
C SER A 130 -19.58 -2.47 4.57
N ALA A 131 -20.73 -1.81 4.35
CA ALA A 131 -20.77 -0.37 4.11
C ALA A 131 -20.14 0.43 5.27
N GLN A 132 -20.41 0.01 6.52
CA GLN A 132 -19.80 0.62 7.71
C GLN A 132 -18.26 0.53 7.68
N HIS A 133 -17.71 -0.64 7.32
CA HIS A 133 -16.26 -0.81 7.23
C HIS A 133 -15.64 0.14 6.21
N VAL A 134 -16.20 0.24 5.00
CA VAL A 134 -15.58 1.09 3.96
C VAL A 134 -15.72 2.58 4.27
N LEU A 135 -16.82 3.02 4.88
CA LEU A 135 -16.97 4.40 5.35
C LEU A 135 -15.91 4.72 6.41
N ALA A 136 -15.77 3.88 7.43
CA ALA A 136 -14.76 4.07 8.47
C ALA A 136 -13.32 4.08 7.91
N LEU A 137 -12.98 3.14 7.01
CA LEU A 137 -11.67 3.04 6.38
C LEU A 137 -11.33 4.23 5.46
N THR A 138 -12.36 4.91 4.93
CA THR A 138 -12.19 6.11 4.10
C THR A 138 -12.37 7.41 4.87
N GLY A 139 -12.52 7.33 6.22
CA GLY A 139 -12.70 8.50 7.08
C GLY A 139 -14.04 9.20 6.88
N GLN A 140 -15.04 8.47 6.35
CA GLN A 140 -16.39 9.02 6.13
C GLN A 140 -17.30 8.77 7.34
N PRO A 141 -18.17 9.71 7.66
CA PRO A 141 -19.10 9.56 8.79
C PRO A 141 -20.16 8.48 8.52
N LEU A 142 -20.55 7.75 9.56
CA LEU A 142 -21.48 6.62 9.46
C LEU A 142 -22.92 7.02 9.09
N TRP A 143 -23.31 8.27 9.28
CA TRP A 143 -24.64 8.74 8.84
C TRP A 143 -24.84 8.69 7.31
N LEU A 144 -23.73 8.54 6.53
CA LEU A 144 -23.80 8.31 5.08
C LEU A 144 -24.22 6.89 4.69
N LEU A 145 -24.49 6.00 5.63
CA LEU A 145 -24.96 4.63 5.32
C LEU A 145 -26.26 4.60 4.51
N ASP A 146 -27.11 5.60 4.67
CA ASP A 146 -28.38 5.73 3.96
C ASP A 146 -28.23 6.43 2.59
N ASP A 147 -27.03 6.89 2.22
CA ASP A 147 -26.71 7.45 0.92
C ASP A 147 -25.98 6.43 0.03
N PRO A 148 -26.68 5.81 -0.94
CA PRO A 148 -26.07 4.80 -1.82
C PRO A 148 -24.88 5.32 -2.63
N ALA A 149 -24.90 6.59 -3.04
CA ALA A 149 -23.80 7.20 -3.81
C ALA A 149 -22.56 7.37 -2.94
N ALA A 150 -22.70 7.84 -1.71
CA ALA A 150 -21.60 8.00 -0.76
C ALA A 150 -20.98 6.64 -0.38
N VAL A 151 -21.81 5.62 -0.14
CA VAL A 151 -21.35 4.26 0.15
C VAL A 151 -20.57 3.68 -1.04
N LEU A 152 -21.11 3.78 -2.26
CA LEU A 152 -20.44 3.32 -3.46
C LEU A 152 -19.10 4.03 -3.67
N LEU A 153 -19.09 5.35 -3.51
CA LEU A 153 -17.87 6.16 -3.61
C LEU A 153 -16.83 5.72 -2.58
N ALA A 154 -17.23 5.37 -1.36
CA ALA A 154 -16.32 4.87 -0.34
C ALA A 154 -15.65 3.55 -0.75
N TYR A 155 -16.38 2.60 -1.36
CA TYR A 155 -15.78 1.37 -1.91
C TYR A 155 -14.75 1.68 -3.00
N VAL A 156 -15.09 2.56 -3.93
CA VAL A 156 -14.20 2.95 -5.04
C VAL A 156 -12.94 3.65 -4.51
N ARG A 157 -13.10 4.61 -3.61
CA ARG A 157 -11.96 5.31 -2.96
C ARG A 157 -11.08 4.37 -2.16
N PHE A 158 -11.66 3.45 -1.41
CA PHE A 158 -10.88 2.47 -0.67
C PHE A 158 -10.04 1.59 -1.60
N TYR A 159 -10.58 1.25 -2.79
CA TYR A 159 -9.79 0.57 -3.81
C TYR A 159 -8.66 1.45 -4.37
N ASP A 160 -8.95 2.70 -4.71
CA ASP A 160 -7.98 3.65 -5.29
C ASP A 160 -6.80 3.93 -4.34
N GLN A 161 -7.05 4.03 -3.04
CA GLN A 161 -6.01 4.21 -2.01
C GLN A 161 -4.94 3.10 -2.02
N ARG A 162 -5.23 1.94 -2.63
CA ARG A 162 -4.25 0.88 -2.83
C ARG A 162 -3.09 1.32 -3.73
N GLY A 163 -3.39 1.98 -4.85
CA GLY A 163 -2.38 2.37 -5.86
C GLY A 163 -1.40 3.43 -5.35
N GLY A 164 -1.90 4.44 -4.62
CA GLY A 164 -1.07 5.56 -4.18
C GLY A 164 0.05 5.17 -3.20
N GLY A 165 -0.17 4.21 -2.30
CA GLY A 165 0.82 3.78 -1.32
C GLY A 165 1.89 2.85 -1.90
N VAL A 166 1.45 1.76 -2.53
CA VAL A 166 2.36 0.69 -3.01
C VAL A 166 3.18 1.14 -4.22
N GLU A 167 2.54 1.75 -5.23
CA GLU A 167 3.25 2.21 -6.43
C GLU A 167 4.24 3.33 -6.13
N THR A 168 3.89 4.26 -5.25
CA THR A 168 4.78 5.34 -4.83
C THR A 168 5.97 4.80 -4.05
N SER A 169 5.76 3.83 -3.16
CA SER A 169 6.84 3.14 -2.45
C SER A 169 7.78 2.46 -3.42
N PHE A 170 7.27 1.65 -4.37
CA PHE A 170 8.11 1.01 -5.38
C PHE A 170 8.84 2.01 -6.30
N LYS A 171 8.20 3.13 -6.67
CA LYS A 171 8.85 4.20 -7.43
C LYS A 171 9.99 4.86 -6.63
N GLY A 172 9.82 5.03 -5.33
CA GLY A 172 10.87 5.55 -4.44
C GLY A 172 12.01 4.56 -4.20
N ASP A 173 11.70 3.28 -4.01
CA ASP A 173 12.67 2.24 -3.70
C ASP A 173 13.54 1.86 -4.91
N LYS A 174 13.02 1.89 -6.12
CA LYS A 174 13.79 1.58 -7.33
C LYS A 174 15.03 2.45 -7.50
N PRO A 175 14.95 3.79 -7.49
CA PRO A 175 16.13 4.65 -7.56
C PRO A 175 16.85 4.77 -6.20
N GLY A 176 16.11 4.92 -5.10
CA GLY A 176 16.66 5.20 -3.78
C GLY A 176 17.45 4.03 -3.18
N LEU A 177 16.93 2.82 -3.31
CA LEU A 177 17.58 1.59 -2.81
C LEU A 177 18.29 0.77 -3.91
N GLY A 178 18.29 1.26 -5.16
CA GLY A 178 18.91 0.55 -6.27
C GLY A 178 18.29 -0.81 -6.62
N ILE A 179 17.10 -1.10 -6.13
CA ILE A 179 16.42 -2.39 -6.31
C ILE A 179 16.17 -2.71 -7.78
N GLY A 180 16.05 -1.69 -8.64
CA GLY A 180 15.90 -1.85 -10.09
C GLY A 180 17.18 -2.27 -10.83
N LYS A 181 18.36 -2.03 -10.26
CA LYS A 181 19.67 -2.34 -10.87
C LYS A 181 20.13 -3.75 -10.49
N ARG A 182 19.46 -4.78 -11.00
CA ARG A 182 19.75 -6.18 -10.67
C ARG A 182 20.77 -6.77 -11.64
N ASN A 183 22.05 -6.67 -11.32
CA ASN A 183 23.13 -7.24 -12.14
C ASN A 183 23.48 -8.70 -11.76
N LYS A 184 22.73 -9.32 -10.86
CA LYS A 184 23.05 -10.66 -10.39
C LYS A 184 22.41 -11.72 -11.27
N LYS A 185 23.22 -12.65 -11.78
CA LYS A 185 22.74 -13.76 -12.63
C LYS A 185 22.09 -14.88 -11.81
N ARG A 186 22.47 -15.05 -10.53
CA ARG A 186 21.94 -16.11 -9.67
C ARG A 186 20.63 -15.68 -8.99
N PHE A 187 19.62 -16.53 -9.06
CA PHE A 187 18.30 -16.28 -8.46
C PHE A 187 18.40 -15.98 -6.95
N ALA A 188 19.15 -16.81 -6.18
CA ALA A 188 19.35 -16.60 -4.76
C ALA A 188 19.99 -15.23 -4.43
N ALA A 189 20.93 -14.76 -5.25
CA ALA A 189 21.53 -13.44 -5.06
C ALA A 189 20.53 -12.30 -5.36
N GLN A 190 19.62 -12.48 -6.32
CA GLN A 190 18.54 -11.52 -6.57
C GLN A 190 17.55 -11.50 -5.40
N GLN A 191 17.21 -12.67 -4.87
CA GLN A 191 16.33 -12.78 -3.71
C GLN A 191 16.94 -12.10 -2.47
N MET A 192 18.24 -12.27 -2.23
CA MET A 192 18.94 -11.59 -1.13
C MET A 192 18.86 -10.06 -1.29
N ILE A 193 19.08 -9.52 -2.49
CA ILE A 193 18.97 -8.08 -2.76
C ILE A 193 17.54 -7.58 -2.48
N MET A 194 16.52 -8.36 -2.82
CA MET A 194 15.13 -8.00 -2.52
C MET A 194 14.89 -7.95 -1.02
N LEU A 195 15.33 -8.96 -0.28
CA LEU A 195 15.18 -9.00 1.19
C LEU A 195 15.90 -7.82 1.87
N LEU A 196 17.13 -7.52 1.44
CA LEU A 196 17.88 -6.37 1.95
C LEU A 196 17.19 -5.03 1.60
N GLY A 197 16.64 -4.92 0.39
CA GLY A 197 15.85 -3.75 -0.02
C GLY A 197 14.61 -3.58 0.84
N SER A 198 13.90 -4.66 1.12
CA SER A 198 12.72 -4.63 2.00
C SER A 198 13.05 -4.28 3.44
N LEU A 199 14.19 -4.77 3.95
CA LEU A 199 14.69 -4.37 5.27
C LEU A 199 15.01 -2.87 5.30
N ALA A 200 15.74 -2.37 4.31
CA ALA A 200 16.07 -0.96 4.18
C ALA A 200 14.81 -0.09 4.08
N HIS A 201 13.81 -0.51 3.30
CA HIS A 201 12.51 0.16 3.21
C HIS A 201 11.84 0.27 4.58
N ASN A 202 11.82 -0.79 5.39
CA ASN A 202 11.25 -0.75 6.74
C ASN A 202 12.01 0.21 7.66
N VAL A 203 13.34 0.21 7.60
CA VAL A 203 14.16 1.17 8.36
C VAL A 203 13.80 2.62 7.98
N ILE A 204 13.61 2.90 6.69
CA ILE A 204 13.17 4.21 6.20
C ILE A 204 11.78 4.58 6.73
N LEU A 205 10.83 3.63 6.72
CA LEU A 205 9.49 3.87 7.27
C LEU A 205 9.53 4.15 8.78
N TRP A 206 10.36 3.43 9.53
CA TRP A 206 10.55 3.69 10.96
C TRP A 206 11.19 5.04 11.19
N ALA A 207 12.25 5.38 10.45
CA ALA A 207 12.90 6.68 10.54
C ALA A 207 11.92 7.84 10.28
N ARG A 208 11.04 7.70 9.26
CA ARG A 208 9.97 8.68 9.01
C ARG A 208 9.02 8.86 10.18
N ARG A 209 8.69 7.77 10.88
CA ARG A 209 7.83 7.83 12.08
C ARG A 209 8.55 8.47 13.26
N TRP A 210 9.82 8.13 13.46
CA TRP A 210 10.61 8.66 14.56
C TRP A 210 10.95 10.13 14.36
N LEU A 211 11.27 10.55 13.15
CA LEU A 211 11.60 11.93 12.83
C LEU A 211 10.37 12.83 12.69
N ALA A 212 9.17 12.29 12.53
CA ALA A 212 7.82 12.90 12.56
C ALA A 212 7.71 14.39 12.17
N SER A 213 8.62 14.90 11.32
CA SER A 213 8.65 16.31 10.93
C SER A 213 7.88 16.52 9.62
N PRO A 214 6.90 17.44 9.58
CA PRO A 214 6.20 17.81 8.34
C PRO A 214 7.16 18.31 7.25
N ALA A 215 8.23 18.97 7.62
CA ALA A 215 9.25 19.45 6.69
C ALA A 215 9.97 18.32 5.95
N LEU A 216 10.07 17.13 6.56
CA LEU A 216 10.74 15.97 5.96
C LEU A 216 9.83 15.17 5.02
N GLN A 217 8.52 15.39 5.07
CA GLN A 217 7.57 14.63 4.21
C GLN A 217 7.72 14.96 2.73
N GLN A 218 8.24 16.13 2.39
CA GLN A 218 8.45 16.60 1.02
C GLN A 218 9.71 16.04 0.36
N TYR A 219 10.61 15.41 1.14
CA TYR A 219 11.93 14.98 0.67
C TYR A 219 12.05 13.46 0.62
N GLY A 220 12.87 12.99 -0.30
CA GLY A 220 13.22 11.58 -0.39
C GLY A 220 14.12 11.15 0.77
N MET A 221 13.60 10.40 1.74
CA MET A 221 14.34 10.01 2.95
C MET A 221 15.74 9.44 2.64
N VAL A 222 15.87 8.57 1.62
CA VAL A 222 17.16 7.97 1.28
C VAL A 222 18.12 9.03 0.73
N ARG A 223 17.66 9.79 -0.26
CA ARG A 223 18.55 10.74 -0.97
C ARG A 223 18.87 11.98 -0.11
N ASP A 224 17.86 12.51 0.57
CA ASP A 224 17.96 13.86 1.11
C ASP A 224 18.22 13.86 2.64
N VAL A 225 17.85 12.79 3.33
CA VAL A 225 18.00 12.68 4.80
C VAL A 225 19.16 11.75 5.18
N PHE A 226 19.23 10.54 4.64
CA PHE A 226 20.31 9.59 5.00
C PHE A 226 21.66 9.90 4.34
N HIS A 227 21.72 10.84 3.39
CA HIS A 227 22.97 11.29 2.77
C HIS A 227 23.50 12.59 3.39
N LEU A 228 22.96 13.02 4.54
CA LEU A 228 23.52 14.16 5.26
C LEU A 228 24.91 13.84 5.79
N SER A 229 25.86 14.70 5.50
CA SER A 229 27.20 14.65 6.10
C SER A 229 27.18 15.22 7.51
N GLY A 230 28.10 14.76 8.34
CA GLY A 230 28.25 15.19 9.71
C GLY A 230 29.34 14.42 10.43
N PHE A 231 29.48 14.67 11.72
CA PHE A 231 30.41 13.97 12.60
C PHE A 231 29.68 13.29 13.75
N LEU A 232 30.19 12.14 14.16
CA LEU A 232 29.84 11.50 15.41
C LEU A 232 31.03 11.70 16.36
N LEU A 233 30.80 12.39 17.47
CA LEU A 233 31.81 12.50 18.53
C LEU A 233 31.54 11.41 19.54
N THR A 234 32.62 10.73 19.92
CA THR A 234 32.58 9.63 20.89
C THR A 234 33.41 9.96 22.12
N ASP A 235 33.02 9.39 23.26
CA ASP A 235 33.84 9.43 24.47
C ASP A 235 35.03 8.45 24.40
N ALA A 236 35.79 8.37 25.50
CA ALA A 236 36.93 7.48 25.59
C ALA A 236 36.56 5.99 25.54
N LEU A 237 35.28 5.62 25.73
CA LEU A 237 34.76 4.27 25.64
C LEU A 237 34.17 3.96 24.25
N GLY A 238 34.25 4.92 23.30
CA GLY A 238 33.70 4.79 21.96
C GLY A 238 32.17 4.96 21.88
N GLN A 239 31.52 5.45 22.94
CA GLN A 239 30.08 5.73 22.92
C GLN A 239 29.84 7.11 22.28
N VAL A 240 28.82 7.18 21.43
CA VAL A 240 28.44 8.45 20.78
C VAL A 240 27.86 9.39 21.84
N VAL A 241 28.48 10.56 21.97
CA VAL A 241 28.05 11.63 22.91
C VAL A 241 27.47 12.83 22.19
N GLN A 242 27.82 12.99 20.91
CA GLN A 242 27.32 14.12 20.11
C GLN A 242 27.22 13.76 18.65
N ILE A 243 26.15 14.24 18.01
CA ILE A 243 25.95 14.23 16.56
C ILE A 243 26.03 15.66 16.06
N VAL A 244 26.94 15.94 15.15
CA VAL A 244 27.09 17.25 14.52
C VAL A 244 26.70 17.13 13.07
N LEU A 245 25.60 17.77 12.66
CA LEU A 245 25.14 17.80 11.28
C LEU A 245 25.79 18.94 10.52
N ASN A 246 26.12 18.72 9.26
CA ASN A 246 26.68 19.76 8.40
C ASN A 246 25.67 20.88 8.19
N GLN A 247 25.99 22.07 8.73
CA GLN A 247 25.16 23.25 8.63
C GLN A 247 24.87 23.70 7.19
N ALA A 248 25.76 23.39 6.23
CA ALA A 248 25.56 23.72 4.83
C ALA A 248 24.54 22.81 4.14
N ALA A 249 24.14 21.70 4.75
CA ALA A 249 23.12 20.83 4.21
C ALA A 249 21.71 21.40 4.42
N PRO A 250 20.90 21.61 3.37
CA PRO A 250 19.61 22.32 3.46
C PRO A 250 18.62 21.74 4.48
N LEU A 251 18.71 20.43 4.75
CA LEU A 251 17.80 19.73 5.67
C LEU A 251 18.37 19.58 7.09
N ALA A 252 19.63 19.88 7.33
CA ALA A 252 20.24 19.71 8.64
C ALA A 252 19.50 20.51 9.74
N PRO A 253 19.11 21.79 9.54
CA PRO A 253 18.35 22.53 10.55
C PRO A 253 17.00 21.87 10.90
N ALA A 254 16.29 21.32 9.92
CA ALA A 254 15.00 20.68 10.13
C ALA A 254 15.09 19.33 10.85
N LEU A 255 16.28 18.74 10.96
CA LEU A 255 16.52 17.45 11.62
C LEU A 255 16.96 17.57 13.07
N VAL A 256 17.44 18.73 13.51
CA VAL A 256 17.96 18.91 14.88
C VAL A 256 16.90 18.57 15.92
N ASP A 257 15.74 19.22 15.87
CA ASP A 257 14.66 19.01 16.85
C ASP A 257 14.11 17.60 16.86
N PRO A 258 13.78 16.98 15.69
CA PRO A 258 13.37 15.58 15.65
C PRO A 258 14.40 14.60 16.20
N LEU A 259 15.69 14.82 15.94
CA LEU A 259 16.76 13.98 16.47
C LEU A 259 16.95 14.20 17.97
N CYS A 260 16.89 15.43 18.45
CA CYS A 260 16.89 15.72 19.87
C CYS A 260 15.73 15.03 20.59
N ALA A 261 14.52 15.08 20.03
CA ALA A 261 13.35 14.40 20.59
C ALA A 261 13.53 12.88 20.61
N LEU A 262 14.05 12.30 19.54
CA LEU A 262 14.34 10.88 19.43
C LEU A 262 15.38 10.42 20.47
N LEU A 263 16.40 11.22 20.68
CA LEU A 263 17.54 10.94 21.56
C LEU A 263 17.36 11.46 22.98
N ALA A 264 16.20 12.01 23.33
CA ALA A 264 15.95 12.66 24.64
C ALA A 264 16.20 11.73 25.85
N ARG A 265 16.17 10.42 25.66
CA ARG A 265 16.49 9.42 26.71
C ARG A 265 17.95 8.97 26.71
N THR A 266 18.74 9.51 25.82
CA THR A 266 20.18 9.26 25.72
C THR A 266 20.92 10.53 26.13
N HIS A 267 22.22 10.41 26.43
CA HIS A 267 23.06 11.59 26.72
C HIS A 267 23.71 12.16 25.44
N VAL A 268 23.11 11.88 24.27
CA VAL A 268 23.65 12.32 22.97
C VAL A 268 23.08 13.68 22.60
N ALA A 269 23.96 14.66 22.46
CA ALA A 269 23.60 16.00 21.96
C ALA A 269 23.55 16.02 20.43
N VAL A 270 22.65 16.83 19.85
CA VAL A 270 22.59 17.07 18.41
C VAL A 270 22.79 18.54 18.12
N ASN A 271 23.77 18.87 17.28
CA ASN A 271 24.12 20.24 16.94
C ASN A 271 24.37 20.42 15.45
N LEU A 272 24.34 21.66 14.99
CA LEU A 272 24.82 22.07 13.67
C LEU A 272 26.29 22.50 13.77
N GLY A 273 27.09 22.19 12.77
CA GLY A 273 28.49 22.58 12.68
C GLY A 273 28.97 22.71 11.25
N GLN A 274 30.13 23.35 11.09
CA GLN A 274 30.86 23.35 9.81
C GLN A 274 31.64 22.03 9.71
N THR A 275 31.46 21.31 8.61
CA THR A 275 32.18 20.07 8.31
C THR A 275 33.17 20.25 7.18
#